data_f0063f503053b4e5a6e1ed89dff73dea
#
_entry.id   f0063f503053b4e5a6e1ed89dff73dea
#
_cell.length_a   1.000
_cell.length_b   1.000
_cell.length_c   1.000
_cell.angle_alpha   90.00
_cell.angle_beta   90.00
_cell.angle_gamma   90.00
#
_symmetry.space_group_name_H-M   'P 1'
#
loop_
_entity.id
_entity.type
_entity.pdbx_description
1 polymer ?
#
loop_
_entity_poly.entity_id
_entity_poly.type
_entity_poly.pdbx_seq_one_letter_code
_entity_poly.pdbx_strand_id
1 'polypeptide(L)'
;MANTKPHRLPSAAKHMRADARKRTVNRARKSRIHTAENALNEAIVAGKKDEAQNLLSLCFAQLDKAAKTKVIHQNKADRKKGRLFARVAKMA
;
A
#
# COMPACT_ATOMS: atom_id res chain seq x y z
N MET A 1 32.39 32.32 2.87
CA MET A 1 33.16 31.30 2.33
C MET A 1 32.87 29.93 2.80
N ALA A 2 33.76 29.30 3.49
CA ALA A 2 33.57 27.95 3.98
C ALA A 2 32.28 27.79 4.79
N ASN A 3 31.74 28.85 5.31
CA ASN A 3 30.57 28.83 6.17
C ASN A 3 29.33 28.33 5.50
N THR A 4 29.20 28.54 4.20
CA THR A 4 27.99 28.13 3.49
C THR A 4 27.93 26.64 3.28
N LYS A 5 29.05 25.99 3.10
CA LYS A 5 29.11 24.55 2.89
C LYS A 5 28.58 23.71 4.06
N PRO A 6 28.99 23.99 5.31
CA PRO A 6 28.46 23.21 6.44
C PRO A 6 26.98 23.31 6.60
N HIS A 7 26.35 24.42 6.25
CA HIS A 7 24.91 24.55 6.33
C HIS A 7 24.19 23.70 5.29
N ARG A 8 24.75 23.65 4.08
CA ARG A 8 24.12 22.83 3.01
C ARG A 8 24.22 21.36 3.29
N LEU A 9 25.38 20.89 3.76
CA LEU A 9 25.57 19.46 4.01
C LEU A 9 24.59 18.89 5.03
N PRO A 10 24.37 19.52 6.21
CA PRO A 10 23.38 19.03 7.15
C PRO A 10 21.98 19.01 6.58
N SER A 11 21.60 20.02 5.82
CA SER A 11 20.28 20.07 5.18
C SER A 11 20.11 18.93 4.16
N ALA A 12 21.09 18.73 3.31
CA ALA A 12 21.05 17.66 2.31
C ALA A 12 20.96 16.29 2.98
N ALA A 13 21.77 16.05 4.02
CA ALA A 13 21.73 14.81 4.76
C ALA A 13 20.37 14.57 5.41
N LYS A 14 19.75 15.63 5.92
CA LYS A 14 18.44 15.57 6.52
C LYS A 14 17.37 15.16 5.49
N HIS A 15 17.40 15.76 4.30
CA HIS A 15 16.50 15.40 3.22
C HIS A 15 16.69 13.96 2.77
N MET A 16 17.91 13.52 2.61
CA MET A 16 18.22 12.15 2.23
C MET A 16 17.68 11.14 3.25
N ARG A 17 17.83 11.43 4.54
CA ARG A 17 17.29 10.56 5.60
C ARG A 17 15.77 10.54 5.58
N ALA A 18 15.13 11.68 5.39
CA ALA A 18 13.68 11.76 5.29
C ALA A 18 13.17 10.97 4.11
N ASP A 19 13.81 11.08 2.95
CA ASP A 19 13.42 10.34 1.76
C ASP A 19 13.62 8.83 1.94
N ALA A 20 14.69 8.41 2.58
CA ALA A 20 14.93 7.01 2.87
C ALA A 20 13.86 6.44 3.80
N ARG A 21 13.46 7.19 4.81
CA ARG A 21 12.36 6.79 5.71
C ARG A 21 11.04 6.69 4.97
N LYS A 22 10.72 7.65 4.10
CA LYS A 22 9.51 7.60 3.28
C LYS A 22 9.49 6.37 2.40
N ARG A 23 10.60 6.06 1.75
CA ARG A 23 10.71 4.86 0.91
C ARG A 23 10.46 3.59 1.71
N THR A 24 11.03 3.48 2.89
CA THR A 24 10.86 2.31 3.76
C THR A 24 9.39 2.17 4.18
N VAL A 25 8.74 3.24 4.59
CA VAL A 25 7.33 3.23 4.97
C VAL A 25 6.46 2.88 3.78
N ASN A 26 6.71 3.47 2.62
CA ASN A 26 5.94 3.19 1.41
C ASN A 26 6.08 1.73 0.98
N ARG A 27 7.28 1.19 1.05
CA ARG A 27 7.53 -0.22 0.73
C ARG A 27 6.78 -1.14 1.68
N ALA A 28 6.79 -0.84 2.97
CA ALA A 28 6.06 -1.61 3.97
C ALA A 28 4.56 -1.59 3.70
N ARG A 29 4.00 -0.44 3.33
CA ARG A 29 2.58 -0.32 2.99
C ARG A 29 2.21 -1.11 1.75
N LYS A 30 3.04 -1.06 0.71
CA LYS A 30 2.83 -1.84 -0.50
C LYS A 30 2.90 -3.34 -0.20
N SER A 31 3.82 -3.77 0.66
CA SER A 31 3.92 -5.16 1.10
C SER A 31 2.67 -5.62 1.82
N ARG A 32 2.10 -4.79 2.67
CA ARG A 32 0.85 -5.11 3.38
C ARG A 32 -0.31 -5.30 2.42
N ILE A 33 -0.41 -4.44 1.42
CA ILE A 33 -1.44 -4.57 0.37
C ILE A 33 -1.25 -5.90 -0.35
N HIS A 34 -0.04 -6.21 -0.76
CA HIS A 34 0.28 -7.43 -1.48
C HIS A 34 -0.03 -8.67 -0.65
N THR A 35 0.34 -8.66 0.62
CA THR A 35 0.04 -9.76 1.56
C THR A 35 -1.47 -9.96 1.71
N ALA A 36 -2.23 -8.87 1.86
CA ALA A 36 -3.67 -8.93 1.98
C ALA A 36 -4.33 -9.46 0.69
N GLU A 37 -3.84 -9.02 -0.47
CA GLU A 37 -4.32 -9.52 -1.77
C GLU A 37 -4.03 -11.01 -1.94
N ASN A 38 -2.85 -11.47 -1.55
CA ASN A 38 -2.50 -12.89 -1.64
C ASN A 38 -3.39 -13.74 -0.73
N ALA A 39 -3.65 -13.29 0.49
CA ALA A 39 -4.55 -14.00 1.40
C ALA A 39 -5.96 -14.08 0.84
N LEU A 40 -6.44 -12.99 0.23
CA LEU A 40 -7.74 -12.96 -0.43
C LEU A 40 -7.80 -13.95 -1.60
N ASN A 41 -6.78 -13.96 -2.45
CA ASN A 41 -6.72 -14.87 -3.58
C ASN A 41 -6.70 -16.33 -3.13
N GLU A 42 -5.99 -16.65 -2.06
CA GLU A 42 -5.99 -18.00 -1.48
C GLU A 42 -7.38 -18.41 -1.00
N ALA A 43 -8.08 -17.49 -0.33
CA ALA A 43 -9.45 -17.75 0.12
C ALA A 43 -10.40 -17.97 -1.05
N ILE A 44 -10.24 -17.21 -2.13
CA ILE A 44 -11.04 -17.37 -3.36
C ILE A 44 -10.79 -18.73 -3.99
N VAL A 45 -9.54 -19.13 -4.12
CA VAL A 45 -9.18 -20.44 -4.68
C VAL A 45 -9.72 -21.59 -3.82
N ALA A 46 -9.66 -21.41 -2.50
CA ALA A 46 -10.19 -22.42 -1.57
C ALA A 46 -11.72 -22.46 -1.50
N GLY A 47 -12.41 -21.48 -2.12
CA GLY A 47 -13.86 -21.44 -2.12
C GLY A 47 -14.50 -20.98 -0.81
N LYS A 48 -13.72 -20.35 0.07
CA LYS A 48 -14.19 -19.86 1.38
C LYS A 48 -14.75 -18.44 1.24
N LYS A 49 -16.04 -18.35 0.90
CA LYS A 49 -16.67 -17.07 0.61
C LYS A 49 -16.68 -16.10 1.80
N ASP A 50 -17.03 -16.59 2.99
CA ASP A 50 -17.09 -15.76 4.20
C ASP A 50 -15.72 -15.17 4.52
N GLU A 51 -14.70 -16.00 4.48
CA GLU A 51 -13.33 -15.60 4.70
C GLU A 51 -12.87 -14.61 3.63
N ALA A 52 -13.25 -14.86 2.37
CA ALA A 52 -12.92 -13.97 1.27
C ALA A 52 -13.57 -12.59 1.45
N GLN A 53 -14.81 -12.52 1.93
CA GLN A 53 -15.47 -11.25 2.19
C GLN A 53 -14.75 -10.46 3.31
N ASN A 54 -14.33 -11.14 4.36
CA ASN A 54 -13.59 -10.50 5.45
C ASN A 54 -12.24 -9.98 4.96
N LEU A 55 -11.54 -10.77 4.16
CA LEU A 55 -10.26 -10.37 3.58
C LEU A 55 -10.43 -9.25 2.55
N LEU A 56 -11.54 -9.22 1.83
CA LEU A 56 -11.85 -8.15 0.90
C LEU A 56 -11.97 -6.81 1.65
N SER A 57 -12.66 -6.80 2.78
CA SER A 57 -12.77 -5.61 3.62
C SER A 57 -11.40 -5.14 4.10
N LEU A 58 -10.54 -6.07 4.48
CA LEU A 58 -9.18 -5.77 4.90
C LEU A 58 -8.37 -5.17 3.75
N CYS A 59 -8.48 -5.75 2.54
CA CYS A 59 -7.81 -5.22 1.36
C CYS A 59 -8.29 -3.79 1.04
N PHE A 60 -9.58 -3.54 1.14
CA PHE A 60 -10.15 -2.21 0.92
C PHE A 60 -9.57 -1.21 1.92
N ALA A 61 -9.49 -1.57 3.19
CA ALA A 61 -8.91 -0.72 4.21
C ALA A 61 -7.45 -0.38 3.91
N GLN A 62 -6.67 -1.36 3.50
CA GLN A 62 -5.26 -1.15 3.17
C GLN A 62 -5.10 -0.26 1.93
N LEU A 63 -5.91 -0.48 0.90
CA LEU A 63 -5.88 0.32 -0.32
C LEU A 63 -6.29 1.77 -0.05
N ASP A 64 -7.34 1.98 0.74
CA ASP A 64 -7.78 3.32 1.11
C ASP A 64 -6.71 4.06 1.91
N LYS A 65 -6.08 3.38 2.86
CA LYS A 65 -4.99 3.94 3.65
C LYS A 65 -3.82 4.36 2.76
N ALA A 66 -3.44 3.50 1.84
CA ALA A 66 -2.34 3.77 0.91
C ALA A 66 -2.66 4.95 -0.01
N ALA A 67 -3.89 5.05 -0.49
CA ALA A 67 -4.33 6.17 -1.32
C ALA A 67 -4.36 7.48 -0.52
N LYS A 68 -4.87 7.43 0.71
CA LYS A 68 -4.94 8.58 1.58
C LYS A 68 -3.55 9.15 1.89
N THR A 69 -2.56 8.30 2.05
CA THR A 69 -1.19 8.71 2.34
C THR A 69 -0.35 8.89 1.08
N LYS A 70 -0.96 8.79 -0.09
CA LYS A 70 -0.33 9.00 -1.41
C LYS A 70 0.77 7.99 -1.73
N VAL A 71 0.74 6.81 -1.13
CA VAL A 71 1.63 5.70 -1.48
C VAL A 71 1.27 5.18 -2.87
N ILE A 72 -0.03 5.11 -3.15
CA ILE A 72 -0.56 4.81 -4.47
C ILE A 72 -1.57 5.89 -4.85
N HIS A 73 -1.82 6.03 -6.15
CA HIS A 73 -2.81 6.98 -6.63
C HIS A 73 -4.23 6.46 -6.35
N GLN A 74 -5.17 7.39 -6.11
CA GLN A 74 -6.56 7.02 -5.84
C GLN A 74 -7.16 6.17 -6.96
N ASN A 75 -6.86 6.49 -8.21
CA ASN A 75 -7.35 5.73 -9.37
C ASN A 75 -6.88 4.28 -9.34
N LYS A 76 -5.63 4.05 -8.93
CA LYS A 76 -5.09 2.70 -8.80
C LYS A 76 -5.78 1.92 -7.69
N ALA A 77 -6.05 2.58 -6.56
CA ALA A 77 -6.78 1.97 -5.45
C ALA A 77 -8.18 1.57 -5.87
N ASP A 78 -8.89 2.47 -6.55
CA ASP A 78 -10.25 2.21 -7.01
C ASP A 78 -10.30 1.05 -8.01
N ARG A 79 -9.33 0.99 -8.92
CA ARG A 79 -9.25 -0.10 -9.90
C ARG A 79 -9.03 -1.44 -9.21
N LYS A 80 -8.11 -1.50 -8.26
CA LYS A 80 -7.83 -2.73 -7.51
C LYS A 80 -9.03 -3.16 -6.68
N LYS A 81 -9.71 -2.22 -6.03
CA LYS A 81 -10.93 -2.50 -5.28
C LYS A 81 -11.99 -3.15 -6.18
N GLY A 82 -12.22 -2.56 -7.35
CA GLY A 82 -13.18 -3.08 -8.31
C GLY A 82 -12.85 -4.50 -8.76
N ARG A 83 -11.58 -4.77 -9.06
CA ARG A 83 -11.14 -6.10 -9.47
C ARG A 83 -11.33 -7.14 -8.37
N LEU A 84 -10.95 -6.80 -7.14
CA LEU A 84 -11.07 -7.72 -6.01
C LEU A 84 -12.52 -7.98 -5.68
N PHE A 85 -13.35 -6.95 -5.70
CA PHE A 85 -14.79 -7.09 -5.50
C PHE A 85 -15.40 -8.03 -6.55
N ALA A 86 -15.04 -7.84 -7.82
CA ALA A 86 -15.56 -8.69 -8.90
C ALA A 86 -15.16 -10.16 -8.71
N ARG A 87 -13.95 -10.42 -8.26
CA ARG A 87 -13.49 -11.79 -7.97
C ARG A 87 -14.30 -12.45 -6.88
N VAL A 88 -14.56 -11.72 -5.80
CA VAL A 88 -15.36 -12.25 -4.68
C VAL A 88 -16.82 -12.43 -5.10
N ALA A 89 -17.36 -11.49 -5.87
CA ALA A 89 -18.73 -11.56 -6.36
C ALA A 89 -18.97 -12.76 -7.28
N LYS A 90 -17.95 -13.24 -7.98
CA LYS A 90 -18.05 -14.41 -8.84
C LYS A 90 -17.99 -15.74 -8.07
N MET A 91 -17.67 -15.70 -6.80
CA MET A 91 -17.65 -16.91 -5.98
C MET A 91 -19.07 -17.43 -5.79
N ALA A 92 -19.20 -18.73 -5.94
CA ALA A 92 -20.49 -19.40 -5.79
C ALA A 92 -20.93 -19.47 -4.32
#